data_86f0ba96a17a9a548e2cd2f9da157652
#
_entry.id   86f0ba96a17a9a548e2cd2f9da157652
#
_cell.length_a   1.000
_cell.length_b   1.000
_cell.length_c   1.000
_cell.angle_alpha   90.00
_cell.angle_beta   90.00
_cell.angle_gamma   90.00
#
_symmetry.space_group_name_H-M   'P 1'
#
loop_
_entity.id
_entity.type
_entity.pdbx_description
1 polymer ?
#
loop_
_entity_poly.entity_id
_entity_poly.type
_entity_poly.pdbx_seq_one_letter_code
_entity_poly.pdbx_strand_id
1 'polypeptide(L)'
;LEKKTYREYLMASCKLIIEDEVNIRLEGLEVDVRRKLANALKFEVPYAKYMPQYKLGRWDGKVAFFGIGGSGYVNHLDVVSQVLQKNNVQIVDIDDRRHPIKLNFTPVTERYWADQGVCWPEGHPVAGTEIILRDYQVEAINNFLEHPQSLQQIATGAGKTITTATLSHITEPYGRSLIIVPNKSLVEQTEEDYVNCGLDVGVYFGDRKMLGCTHTICTWQSLNILDKKTKDGSAVLSLAEFLDGVSTVIVDEVHQAKAEVLKNLLTRNLKNAPIRWGLTGTVPKEKFEFESIHASLGPVIGRISAKELQDKGVLSKCHVNVCQLMDLQSHSDYQSELKYLTTNQARLEYIGKMMNTVSQTGNTLILVDRISAGQMLAELIPDSTFVSGAVKVKDRKETYDTIKEGTNEVIIATYGVAAVGLNIPRIFNLVLLEPGKSFVRVIQSIGRGVRIAKDKDFVQIWDITSTCKYAKRHLTQRKKFYKEAEYPFTIEKVDWN
;
A
#
# COMPACT_ATOMS: atom_id res chain seq x y z
N LEU A 1 22.29 39.48 -45.01
CA LEU A 1 22.07 38.03 -44.99
C LEU A 1 23.01 37.31 -43.99
N GLU A 2 24.03 37.93 -43.43
CA GLU A 2 25.00 37.27 -42.51
C GLU A 2 24.68 37.38 -41.00
N LYS A 3 23.64 38.08 -40.60
CA LYS A 3 23.28 38.23 -39.18
C LYS A 3 22.29 37.19 -38.66
N LYS A 4 21.77 36.30 -39.49
CA LYS A 4 20.84 35.24 -39.11
C LYS A 4 21.53 33.92 -38.72
N THR A 5 22.74 33.68 -39.18
CA THR A 5 23.44 32.40 -39.10
C THR A 5 24.19 32.16 -37.77
N TYR A 6 24.46 33.21 -37.01
CA TYR A 6 25.18 33.07 -35.71
C TYR A 6 24.27 32.84 -34.50
N ARG A 7 22.96 33.03 -34.64
CA ARG A 7 22.01 32.77 -33.54
C ARG A 7 21.50 31.32 -33.49
N GLU A 8 21.78 30.52 -34.51
CA GLU A 8 21.30 29.13 -34.62
C GLU A 8 22.24 28.11 -33.96
N TYR A 9 23.43 28.50 -33.45
CA TYR A 9 24.39 27.57 -32.82
C TYR A 9 24.61 27.76 -31.32
N LEU A 10 24.00 28.70 -30.67
CA LEU A 10 24.02 28.79 -29.22
C LEU A 10 22.91 27.89 -28.67
N MET A 11 23.28 26.64 -28.32
CA MET A 11 22.40 25.78 -27.53
C MET A 11 22.00 26.57 -26.27
N ALA A 12 20.72 26.64 -25.98
CA ALA A 12 20.25 27.21 -24.74
C ALA A 12 20.81 26.39 -23.57
N SER A 13 21.20 27.04 -22.51
CA SER A 13 21.83 26.39 -21.36
C SER A 13 21.05 26.66 -20.08
N CYS A 14 21.09 25.71 -19.16
CA CYS A 14 20.52 25.88 -17.83
C CYS A 14 21.45 25.29 -16.76
N LYS A 15 21.22 25.71 -15.51
CA LYS A 15 21.87 25.17 -14.32
C LYS A 15 20.87 24.25 -13.60
N LEU A 16 21.33 23.06 -13.21
CA LEU A 16 20.60 22.15 -12.34
C LEU A 16 21.10 22.34 -10.89
N ILE A 17 20.18 22.64 -10.01
CA ILE A 17 20.42 22.66 -8.57
C ILE A 17 19.69 21.47 -7.97
N ILE A 18 20.41 20.57 -7.30
CA ILE A 18 19.86 19.51 -6.47
C ILE A 18 19.78 20.08 -5.05
N GLU A 19 18.57 20.51 -4.66
CA GLU A 19 18.37 21.24 -3.39
C GLU A 19 18.49 20.32 -2.16
N ASP A 20 17.99 19.08 -2.28
CA ASP A 20 18.00 18.04 -1.25
C ASP A 20 17.81 16.65 -1.90
N GLU A 21 17.53 15.61 -1.12
CA GLU A 21 17.39 14.24 -1.64
C GLU A 21 16.19 14.06 -2.58
N VAL A 22 15.27 15.02 -2.62
CA VAL A 22 14.01 14.91 -3.37
C VAL A 22 13.83 16.02 -4.39
N ASN A 23 14.23 17.25 -4.03
CA ASN A 23 13.87 18.46 -4.77
C ASN A 23 15.00 18.95 -5.66
N ILE A 24 14.64 19.42 -6.84
CA ILE A 24 15.54 20.09 -7.78
C ILE A 24 14.99 21.44 -8.19
N ARG A 25 15.90 22.28 -8.70
CA ARG A 25 15.57 23.53 -9.38
C ARG A 25 16.38 23.67 -10.65
N LEU A 26 15.74 24.11 -11.73
CA LEU A 26 16.40 24.49 -12.96
C LEU A 26 16.40 26.02 -13.11
N GLU A 27 17.57 26.61 -13.26
CA GLU A 27 17.76 28.05 -13.49
C GLU A 27 18.23 28.32 -14.92
N GLY A 28 17.93 29.51 -15.45
CA GLY A 28 18.31 29.90 -16.79
C GLY A 28 17.37 29.43 -17.91
N LEU A 29 16.29 28.71 -17.58
CA LEU A 29 15.33 28.26 -18.57
C LEU A 29 14.39 29.37 -19.05
N GLU A 30 14.14 29.41 -20.35
CA GLU A 30 13.08 30.25 -20.92
C GLU A 30 11.69 29.79 -20.44
N VAL A 31 10.75 30.73 -20.38
CA VAL A 31 9.39 30.47 -19.88
C VAL A 31 8.66 29.40 -20.71
N ASP A 32 8.89 29.36 -22.02
CA ASP A 32 8.30 28.35 -22.90
C ASP A 32 8.77 26.95 -22.57
N VAL A 33 10.06 26.74 -22.32
CA VAL A 33 10.62 25.43 -21.92
C VAL A 33 10.08 25.03 -20.55
N ARG A 34 9.97 25.96 -19.60
CA ARG A 34 9.38 25.69 -18.28
C ARG A 34 7.91 25.26 -18.39
N ARG A 35 7.14 25.88 -19.31
CA ARG A 35 5.75 25.47 -19.60
C ARG A 35 5.68 24.07 -20.20
N LYS A 36 6.59 23.72 -21.11
CA LYS A 36 6.67 22.37 -21.69
C LYS A 36 7.00 21.32 -20.62
N LEU A 37 7.93 21.60 -19.72
CA LEU A 37 8.25 20.76 -18.57
C LEU A 37 7.04 20.57 -17.63
N ALA A 38 6.38 21.67 -17.27
CA ALA A 38 5.18 21.64 -16.45
C ALA A 38 4.05 20.81 -17.09
N ASN A 39 3.86 20.93 -18.41
CA ASN A 39 2.86 20.15 -19.14
C ASN A 39 3.22 18.67 -19.28
N ALA A 40 4.50 18.33 -19.46
CA ALA A 40 4.96 16.95 -19.54
C ALA A 40 4.76 16.18 -18.20
N LEU A 41 4.83 16.92 -17.09
CA LEU A 41 4.67 16.38 -15.72
C LEU A 41 3.36 16.84 -15.06
N LYS A 42 2.28 16.98 -15.83
CA LYS A 42 0.97 17.42 -15.35
C LYS A 42 -0.05 16.28 -15.47
N PHE A 43 -0.67 15.91 -14.36
CA PHE A 43 -1.56 14.73 -14.26
C PHE A 43 -2.91 15.11 -13.67
N GLU A 44 -3.97 14.43 -14.12
CA GLU A 44 -5.33 14.60 -13.59
C GLU A 44 -5.46 14.02 -12.19
N VAL A 45 -6.13 14.77 -11.32
CA VAL A 45 -6.48 14.30 -9.98
C VAL A 45 -7.81 13.54 -10.06
N PRO A 46 -7.86 12.25 -9.73
CA PRO A 46 -9.05 11.40 -9.96
C PRO A 46 -10.34 11.91 -9.30
N TYR A 47 -10.21 12.60 -8.19
CA TYR A 47 -11.33 13.15 -7.42
C TYR A 47 -11.56 14.65 -7.63
N ALA A 48 -10.87 15.28 -8.59
CA ALA A 48 -10.97 16.72 -8.88
C ALA A 48 -12.41 17.22 -9.06
N LYS A 49 -13.24 16.45 -9.77
CA LYS A 49 -14.66 16.79 -10.04
C LYS A 49 -15.53 16.95 -8.78
N TYR A 50 -15.07 16.45 -7.63
CA TYR A 50 -15.77 16.61 -6.36
C TYR A 50 -15.29 17.81 -5.55
N MET A 51 -14.18 18.42 -5.97
CA MET A 51 -13.58 19.56 -5.26
C MET A 51 -14.26 20.88 -5.62
N PRO A 52 -14.51 21.78 -4.64
CA PRO A 52 -15.17 23.08 -4.88
C PRO A 52 -14.43 23.93 -5.94
N GLN A 53 -13.11 23.96 -5.91
CA GLN A 53 -12.29 24.75 -6.84
C GLN A 53 -12.48 24.31 -8.30
N TYR A 54 -12.61 23.01 -8.55
CA TYR A 54 -12.91 22.46 -9.87
C TYR A 54 -14.34 22.83 -10.32
N LYS A 55 -15.32 22.62 -9.42
CA LYS A 55 -16.73 22.96 -9.69
C LYS A 55 -16.95 24.44 -9.99
N LEU A 56 -16.14 25.31 -9.38
CA LEU A 56 -16.17 26.76 -9.61
C LEU A 56 -15.32 27.22 -10.80
N GLY A 57 -14.72 26.29 -11.56
CA GLY A 57 -13.85 26.62 -12.69
C GLY A 57 -12.53 27.32 -12.33
N ARG A 58 -12.15 27.34 -11.04
CA ARG A 58 -10.92 27.98 -10.55
C ARG A 58 -9.67 27.10 -10.67
N TRP A 59 -9.85 25.84 -11.02
CA TRP A 59 -8.79 24.85 -11.17
C TRP A 59 -9.19 23.84 -12.26
N ASP A 60 -8.24 23.43 -13.09
CA ASP A 60 -8.45 22.50 -14.22
C ASP A 60 -8.45 21.00 -13.81
N GLY A 61 -8.36 20.72 -12.51
CA GLY A 61 -8.33 19.34 -11.99
C GLY A 61 -7.00 18.62 -12.15
N LYS A 62 -5.94 19.33 -12.51
CA LYS A 62 -4.61 18.77 -12.75
C LYS A 62 -3.58 19.33 -11.78
N VAL A 63 -2.57 18.52 -11.46
CA VAL A 63 -1.41 18.94 -10.67
C VAL A 63 -0.15 18.74 -11.48
N ALA A 64 0.69 19.76 -11.51
CA ALA A 64 2.01 19.69 -12.13
C ALA A 64 3.08 19.32 -11.09
N PHE A 65 3.95 18.39 -11.46
CA PHE A 65 5.11 17.99 -10.66
C PHE A 65 6.38 18.76 -11.03
N PHE A 66 6.27 19.66 -12.00
CA PHE A 66 7.27 20.67 -12.32
C PHE A 66 6.61 22.05 -12.29
N GLY A 67 7.18 22.94 -11.47
CA GLY A 67 6.68 24.31 -11.30
C GLY A 67 7.19 25.27 -12.38
N ILE A 68 6.38 26.25 -12.76
CA ILE A 68 6.79 27.31 -13.70
C ILE A 68 7.99 28.12 -13.19
N GLY A 69 8.25 28.12 -11.87
CA GLY A 69 9.44 28.68 -11.24
C GLY A 69 10.72 27.84 -11.43
N GLY A 70 10.66 26.67 -12.08
CA GLY A 70 11.80 25.78 -12.32
C GLY A 70 11.99 24.69 -11.27
N SER A 71 11.11 24.58 -10.26
CA SER A 71 11.17 23.54 -9.24
C SER A 71 10.62 22.21 -9.77
N GLY A 72 11.24 21.10 -9.38
CA GLY A 72 10.85 19.75 -9.73
C GLY A 72 11.37 18.72 -8.73
N TYR A 73 11.39 17.44 -9.14
CA TYR A 73 11.82 16.33 -8.30
C TYR A 73 12.98 15.56 -8.94
N VAL A 74 13.91 15.08 -8.11
CA VAL A 74 15.07 14.26 -8.53
C VAL A 74 14.61 13.05 -9.34
N ASN A 75 13.57 12.37 -8.88
CA ASN A 75 13.04 11.16 -9.53
C ASN A 75 12.32 11.42 -10.87
N HIS A 76 12.16 12.66 -11.30
CA HIS A 76 11.65 13.04 -12.63
C HIS A 76 12.74 13.56 -13.57
N LEU A 77 14.02 13.45 -13.20
CA LEU A 77 15.14 13.98 -14.01
C LEU A 77 15.24 13.34 -15.39
N ASP A 78 14.80 12.09 -15.56
CA ASP A 78 14.72 11.41 -16.84
C ASP A 78 13.75 12.11 -17.80
N VAL A 79 12.54 12.43 -17.33
CA VAL A 79 11.53 13.18 -18.11
C VAL A 79 12.01 14.61 -18.37
N VAL A 80 12.59 15.26 -17.35
CA VAL A 80 13.17 16.60 -17.48
C VAL A 80 14.24 16.61 -18.56
N SER A 81 15.19 15.68 -18.52
CA SER A 81 16.29 15.57 -19.49
C SER A 81 15.77 15.35 -20.91
N GLN A 82 14.75 14.50 -21.10
CA GLN A 82 14.12 14.28 -22.41
C GLN A 82 13.47 15.56 -22.98
N VAL A 83 12.78 16.33 -22.13
CA VAL A 83 12.18 17.61 -22.56
C VAL A 83 13.23 18.64 -22.90
N LEU A 84 14.30 18.76 -22.09
CA LEU A 84 15.40 19.66 -22.34
C LEU A 84 16.10 19.33 -23.69
N GLN A 85 16.40 18.05 -23.91
CA GLN A 85 17.01 17.57 -25.15
C GLN A 85 16.16 17.92 -26.39
N LYS A 86 14.85 17.66 -26.32
CA LYS A 86 13.90 18.01 -27.41
C LYS A 86 13.82 19.50 -27.72
N ASN A 87 14.24 20.35 -26.77
CA ASN A 87 14.23 21.80 -26.92
C ASN A 87 15.65 22.37 -27.10
N ASN A 88 16.66 21.52 -27.36
CA ASN A 88 18.08 21.92 -27.55
C ASN A 88 18.62 22.70 -26.35
N VAL A 89 18.25 22.33 -25.14
CA VAL A 89 18.77 22.92 -23.90
C VAL A 89 19.74 21.95 -23.24
N GLN A 90 20.92 22.44 -22.85
CA GLN A 90 21.94 21.67 -22.13
C GLN A 90 22.02 22.11 -20.67
N ILE A 91 22.21 21.13 -19.77
CA ILE A 91 22.62 21.38 -18.39
C ILE A 91 24.13 21.59 -18.41
N VAL A 92 24.59 22.81 -18.14
CA VAL A 92 25.99 23.21 -18.20
C VAL A 92 26.67 23.29 -16.83
N ASP A 93 25.87 23.33 -15.78
CA ASP A 93 26.34 23.37 -14.39
C ASP A 93 25.42 22.57 -13.48
N ILE A 94 25.98 21.85 -12.51
CA ILE A 94 25.25 21.06 -11.51
C ILE A 94 25.72 21.49 -10.13
N ASP A 95 24.82 22.09 -9.35
CA ASP A 95 25.04 22.47 -7.97
C ASP A 95 24.32 21.45 -7.05
N ASP A 96 25.06 20.46 -6.58
CA ASP A 96 24.52 19.43 -5.67
C ASP A 96 24.72 19.89 -4.21
N ARG A 97 23.61 20.23 -3.55
CA ARG A 97 23.56 20.75 -2.18
C ARG A 97 23.24 19.68 -1.14
N ARG A 98 23.13 18.42 -1.55
CA ARG A 98 22.91 17.32 -0.63
C ARG A 98 24.09 17.12 0.30
N HIS A 99 23.84 16.64 1.52
CA HIS A 99 24.92 16.20 2.39
C HIS A 99 25.60 14.96 1.79
N PRO A 100 26.93 14.96 1.65
CA PRO A 100 27.66 13.85 1.06
C PRO A 100 27.69 12.65 2.02
N ILE A 101 26.62 11.86 2.04
CA ILE A 101 26.58 10.58 2.75
C ILE A 101 27.01 9.50 1.76
N LYS A 102 28.13 8.84 2.03
CA LYS A 102 28.55 7.70 1.26
C LYS A 102 27.86 6.45 1.77
N LEU A 103 26.80 6.05 1.11
CA LEU A 103 26.12 4.77 1.38
C LEU A 103 27.01 3.62 0.87
N ASN A 104 27.26 2.65 1.72
CA ASN A 104 27.99 1.44 1.37
C ASN A 104 27.33 0.25 2.03
N PHE A 105 26.58 -0.52 1.25
CA PHE A 105 25.86 -1.69 1.72
C PHE A 105 26.54 -2.98 1.24
N THR A 106 26.59 -3.96 2.12
CA THR A 106 26.99 -5.32 1.79
C THR A 106 25.75 -6.13 1.46
N PRO A 107 25.71 -6.87 0.33
CA PRO A 107 24.60 -7.75 0.02
C PRO A 107 24.35 -8.75 1.15
N VAL A 108 23.08 -8.99 1.44
CA VAL A 108 22.67 -9.95 2.47
C VAL A 108 22.49 -11.35 1.90
N THR A 109 22.59 -12.34 2.77
CA THR A 109 22.27 -13.74 2.49
C THR A 109 21.03 -14.18 3.29
N GLU A 110 20.54 -15.39 3.05
CA GLU A 110 19.43 -15.97 3.81
C GLU A 110 19.74 -16.04 5.32
N ARG A 111 21.02 -16.19 5.68
CA ARG A 111 21.49 -16.31 7.07
C ARG A 111 21.73 -14.98 7.78
N TYR A 112 21.33 -13.85 7.19
CA TYR A 112 21.61 -12.52 7.74
C TYR A 112 21.38 -12.41 9.26
N TRP A 113 20.24 -12.86 9.76
CA TRP A 113 19.91 -12.83 11.19
C TRP A 113 20.58 -13.96 11.97
N ALA A 114 20.63 -15.15 11.40
CA ALA A 114 21.27 -16.31 12.02
C ALA A 114 22.76 -16.08 12.29
N ASP A 115 23.47 -15.45 11.38
CA ASP A 115 24.89 -15.13 11.52
C ASP A 115 25.15 -14.07 12.61
N GLN A 116 24.12 -13.37 13.04
CA GLN A 116 24.14 -12.45 14.18
C GLN A 116 23.63 -13.11 15.48
N GLY A 117 23.31 -14.40 15.44
CA GLY A 117 22.80 -15.15 16.58
C GLY A 117 21.36 -14.83 16.98
N VAL A 118 20.57 -14.21 16.06
CA VAL A 118 19.18 -13.86 16.34
C VAL A 118 18.28 -15.05 16.04
N CYS A 119 17.52 -15.46 17.06
CA CYS A 119 16.54 -16.53 17.00
C CYS A 119 15.14 -16.01 17.32
N TRP A 120 14.12 -16.75 16.89
CA TRP A 120 12.75 -16.45 17.25
C TRP A 120 12.56 -16.51 18.77
N PRO A 121 11.99 -15.47 19.41
CA PRO A 121 11.87 -15.39 20.87
C PRO A 121 10.83 -16.36 21.43
N GLU A 122 10.85 -16.52 22.77
CA GLU A 122 9.80 -17.25 23.49
C GLU A 122 8.41 -16.66 23.17
N GLY A 123 7.43 -17.56 23.01
CA GLY A 123 6.07 -17.20 22.60
C GLY A 123 5.82 -17.19 21.08
N HIS A 124 6.88 -17.23 20.27
CA HIS A 124 6.74 -17.41 18.83
C HIS A 124 6.50 -18.90 18.49
N PRO A 125 5.66 -19.25 17.46
CA PRO A 125 5.36 -20.63 17.08
C PRO A 125 6.59 -21.51 16.78
N VAL A 126 7.71 -20.89 16.42
CA VAL A 126 8.99 -21.54 16.13
C VAL A 126 10.11 -21.00 17.03
N ALA A 127 9.79 -20.72 18.30
CA ALA A 127 10.72 -20.18 19.28
C ALA A 127 12.03 -21.00 19.36
N GLY A 128 13.14 -20.30 19.52
CA GLY A 128 14.48 -20.89 19.62
C GLY A 128 15.11 -21.32 18.30
N THR A 129 14.37 -21.27 17.17
CA THR A 129 14.96 -21.52 15.84
C THR A 129 15.59 -20.26 15.27
N GLU A 130 16.63 -20.41 14.44
CA GLU A 130 17.26 -19.30 13.73
C GLU A 130 16.26 -18.58 12.81
N ILE A 131 16.40 -17.26 12.71
CA ILE A 131 15.65 -16.46 11.73
C ILE A 131 16.37 -16.55 10.38
N ILE A 132 15.76 -17.23 9.42
CA ILE A 132 16.28 -17.41 8.06
C ILE A 132 15.39 -16.64 7.08
N LEU A 133 16.01 -15.79 6.25
CA LEU A 133 15.32 -15.10 5.19
C LEU A 133 15.04 -16.05 4.02
N ARG A 134 13.92 -15.84 3.35
CA ARG A 134 13.60 -16.58 2.13
C ARG A 134 14.35 -15.99 0.93
N ASP A 135 14.60 -16.80 -0.11
CA ASP A 135 15.32 -16.40 -1.32
C ASP A 135 14.82 -15.08 -1.92
N TYR A 136 13.52 -14.95 -2.12
CA TYR A 136 12.89 -13.74 -2.66
C TYR A 136 12.94 -12.54 -1.71
N GLN A 137 13.02 -12.76 -0.39
CA GLN A 137 13.25 -11.68 0.59
C GLN A 137 14.67 -11.14 0.48
N VAL A 138 15.64 -12.03 0.34
CA VAL A 138 17.05 -11.68 0.08
C VAL A 138 17.18 -10.87 -1.21
N GLU A 139 16.53 -11.32 -2.28
CA GLU A 139 16.52 -10.62 -3.57
C GLU A 139 15.90 -9.20 -3.41
N ALA A 140 14.75 -9.10 -2.76
CA ALA A 140 14.09 -7.81 -2.53
C ALA A 140 14.95 -6.86 -1.68
N ILE A 141 15.60 -7.36 -0.62
CA ILE A 141 16.49 -6.57 0.22
C ILE A 141 17.68 -6.07 -0.60
N ASN A 142 18.36 -6.94 -1.32
CA ASN A 142 19.53 -6.57 -2.11
C ASN A 142 19.18 -5.56 -3.21
N ASN A 143 18.03 -5.71 -3.85
CA ASN A 143 17.54 -4.72 -4.82
C ASN A 143 17.33 -3.33 -4.18
N PHE A 144 16.81 -3.27 -2.95
CA PHE A 144 16.69 -2.00 -2.23
C PHE A 144 18.06 -1.40 -1.88
N LEU A 145 19.02 -2.22 -1.46
CA LEU A 145 20.36 -1.75 -1.11
C LEU A 145 21.10 -1.17 -2.31
N GLU A 146 20.87 -1.67 -3.51
CA GLU A 146 21.41 -1.11 -4.76
C GLU A 146 20.71 0.19 -5.17
N HIS A 147 19.48 0.41 -4.71
CA HIS A 147 18.65 1.56 -5.08
C HIS A 147 18.12 2.29 -3.84
N PRO A 148 18.88 3.21 -3.26
CA PRO A 148 18.54 3.90 -2.02
C PRO A 148 17.21 4.68 -2.05
N GLN A 149 16.73 5.04 -3.24
CA GLN A 149 15.39 5.61 -3.45
C GLN A 149 14.64 4.73 -4.43
N SER A 150 13.68 3.98 -3.94
CA SER A 150 12.97 3.00 -4.79
C SER A 150 11.70 2.44 -4.16
N LEU A 151 10.89 1.82 -5.01
CA LEU A 151 9.65 1.14 -4.64
C LEU A 151 9.70 -0.32 -5.14
N GLN A 152 9.22 -1.27 -4.36
CA GLN A 152 8.98 -2.64 -4.82
C GLN A 152 7.52 -3.04 -4.61
N GLN A 153 6.98 -3.73 -5.62
CA GLN A 153 5.68 -4.36 -5.52
C GLN A 153 5.87 -5.77 -4.96
N ILE A 154 5.47 -5.98 -3.71
CA ILE A 154 5.61 -7.25 -3.00
C ILE A 154 4.24 -7.71 -2.54
N ALA A 155 3.81 -8.88 -3.01
CA ALA A 155 2.49 -9.43 -2.71
C ALA A 155 2.22 -9.53 -1.20
N THR A 156 0.95 -9.41 -0.82
CA THR A 156 0.50 -9.63 0.56
C THR A 156 0.80 -11.07 0.98
N GLY A 157 1.33 -11.24 2.19
CA GLY A 157 1.73 -12.56 2.71
C GLY A 157 3.17 -12.97 2.40
N ALA A 158 3.93 -12.15 1.67
CA ALA A 158 5.35 -12.40 1.37
C ALA A 158 6.30 -12.18 2.58
N GLY A 159 5.80 -11.71 3.72
CA GLY A 159 6.65 -11.37 4.87
C GLY A 159 7.36 -10.03 4.70
N LYS A 160 6.67 -9.00 4.23
CA LYS A 160 7.23 -7.64 4.07
C LYS A 160 7.86 -7.09 5.34
N THR A 161 7.30 -7.41 6.51
CA THR A 161 7.75 -6.85 7.78
C THR A 161 9.17 -7.31 8.14
N ILE A 162 9.51 -8.58 7.94
CA ILE A 162 10.88 -9.06 8.15
C ILE A 162 11.86 -8.42 7.16
N THR A 163 11.41 -8.16 5.93
CA THR A 163 12.18 -7.43 4.92
C THR A 163 12.47 -6.01 5.39
N THR A 164 11.46 -5.29 5.90
CA THR A 164 11.63 -3.92 6.41
C THR A 164 12.47 -3.88 7.69
N ALA A 165 12.32 -4.84 8.59
CA ALA A 165 13.15 -4.97 9.78
C ALA A 165 14.64 -5.17 9.42
N THR A 166 14.92 -6.03 8.45
CA THR A 166 16.28 -6.26 7.96
C THR A 166 16.87 -4.98 7.34
N LEU A 167 16.12 -4.29 6.49
CA LEU A 167 16.54 -3.02 5.90
C LEU A 167 16.80 -1.95 6.97
N SER A 168 15.93 -1.84 7.96
CA SER A 168 16.09 -0.89 9.07
C SER A 168 17.35 -1.17 9.87
N HIS A 169 17.65 -2.44 10.18
CA HIS A 169 18.86 -2.83 10.88
C HIS A 169 20.13 -2.51 10.08
N ILE A 170 20.15 -2.80 8.77
CA ILE A 170 21.28 -2.49 7.90
C ILE A 170 21.60 -0.99 7.86
N THR A 171 20.57 -0.16 8.02
CA THR A 171 20.73 1.32 7.92
C THR A 171 21.02 2.01 9.24
N GLU A 172 21.07 1.32 10.39
CA GLU A 172 21.38 1.88 11.69
C GLU A 172 22.67 2.74 11.72
N PRO A 173 23.78 2.34 11.05
CA PRO A 173 25.00 3.15 11.04
C PRO A 173 24.87 4.55 10.41
N TYR A 174 23.80 4.75 9.64
CA TYR A 174 23.54 6.03 8.95
C TYR A 174 22.61 6.96 9.73
N GLY A 175 21.92 6.46 10.75
CA GLY A 175 21.00 7.22 11.57
C GLY A 175 19.72 6.47 11.91
N ARG A 176 18.71 7.20 12.36
CA ARG A 176 17.42 6.64 12.75
C ARG A 176 16.59 6.25 11.53
N SER A 177 15.79 5.19 11.71
CA SER A 177 14.80 4.74 10.71
C SER A 177 13.39 5.14 11.13
N LEU A 178 12.63 5.69 10.17
CA LEU A 178 11.20 5.98 10.31
C LEU A 178 10.40 5.05 9.41
N ILE A 179 9.54 4.23 10.01
CA ILE A 179 8.68 3.29 9.31
C ILE A 179 7.25 3.82 9.33
N ILE A 180 6.72 4.16 8.15
CA ILE A 180 5.38 4.69 7.99
C ILE A 180 4.46 3.59 7.51
N VAL A 181 3.41 3.30 8.30
CA VAL A 181 2.40 2.31 7.99
C VAL A 181 1.01 2.94 7.92
N PRO A 182 0.03 2.34 7.22
CA PRO A 182 -1.25 2.99 6.96
C PRO A 182 -2.19 3.07 8.16
N ASN A 183 -2.05 2.20 9.17
CA ASN A 183 -3.02 2.09 10.25
C ASN A 183 -2.44 1.51 11.54
N LYS A 184 -3.19 1.66 12.63
CA LYS A 184 -2.83 1.25 13.99
C LYS A 184 -2.45 -0.24 14.11
N SER A 185 -3.22 -1.14 13.52
CA SER A 185 -2.96 -2.58 13.64
C SER A 185 -1.66 -3.01 12.95
N LEU A 186 -1.30 -2.33 11.85
CA LEU A 186 0.00 -2.56 11.21
C LEU A 186 1.16 -1.98 12.02
N VAL A 187 0.94 -0.90 12.79
CA VAL A 187 1.96 -0.42 13.76
C VAL A 187 2.25 -1.51 14.78
N GLU A 188 1.21 -2.06 15.41
CA GLU A 188 1.34 -3.08 16.45
C GLU A 188 1.99 -4.37 15.89
N GLN A 189 1.60 -4.82 14.71
CA GLN A 189 2.21 -5.98 14.06
C GLN A 189 3.68 -5.73 13.68
N THR A 190 3.98 -4.57 13.13
CA THR A 190 5.35 -4.21 12.72
C THR A 190 6.24 -4.06 13.96
N GLU A 191 5.74 -3.48 15.05
CA GLU A 191 6.43 -3.39 16.33
C GLU A 191 6.79 -4.79 16.85
N GLU A 192 5.83 -5.73 16.87
CA GLU A 192 6.04 -7.12 17.32
C GLU A 192 7.16 -7.79 16.50
N ASP A 193 7.12 -7.68 15.19
CA ASP A 193 8.13 -8.29 14.30
C ASP A 193 9.53 -7.67 14.48
N TYR A 194 9.61 -6.34 14.68
CA TYR A 194 10.87 -5.65 14.96
C TYR A 194 11.47 -6.05 16.33
N VAL A 195 10.62 -6.14 17.35
CA VAL A 195 11.03 -6.64 18.68
C VAL A 195 11.52 -8.09 18.59
N ASN A 196 10.84 -8.93 17.80
CA ASN A 196 11.25 -10.31 17.57
C ASN A 196 12.64 -10.42 16.91
N CYS A 197 13.03 -9.42 16.13
CA CYS A 197 14.39 -9.30 15.55
C CYS A 197 15.41 -8.66 16.52
N GLY A 198 15.02 -8.30 17.74
CA GLY A 198 15.88 -7.68 18.74
C GLY A 198 16.19 -6.20 18.49
N LEU A 199 15.37 -5.50 17.68
CA LEU A 199 15.60 -4.10 17.35
C LEU A 199 15.09 -3.16 18.46
N ASP A 200 15.80 -2.03 18.65
CA ASP A 200 15.36 -0.91 19.49
C ASP A 200 14.28 -0.12 18.76
N VAL A 201 13.02 -0.41 19.06
CA VAL A 201 11.86 0.13 18.35
C VAL A 201 10.90 0.86 19.28
N GLY A 202 10.43 2.02 18.82
CA GLY A 202 9.36 2.79 19.42
C GLY A 202 8.21 3.02 18.45
N VAL A 203 7.04 3.37 18.98
CA VAL A 203 5.84 3.65 18.19
C VAL A 203 5.32 5.05 18.43
N TYR A 204 4.79 5.69 17.37
CA TYR A 204 4.19 7.02 17.45
C TYR A 204 2.83 7.04 16.74
N PHE A 205 1.79 6.74 17.50
CA PHE A 205 0.40 6.83 17.03
C PHE A 205 -0.59 6.92 18.21
N GLY A 206 -1.74 7.55 18.00
CA GLY A 206 -2.78 7.66 19.01
C GLY A 206 -2.23 8.18 20.35
N ASP A 207 -2.45 7.41 21.41
CA ASP A 207 -1.96 7.70 22.76
C ASP A 207 -0.56 7.15 23.05
N ARG A 208 -0.03 6.26 22.20
CA ARG A 208 1.31 5.71 22.32
C ARG A 208 2.31 6.61 21.58
N LYS A 209 3.20 7.25 22.33
CA LYS A 209 4.20 8.21 21.83
C LYS A 209 5.54 7.92 22.46
N MET A 210 6.22 6.90 21.93
CA MET A 210 7.57 6.55 22.36
C MET A 210 8.57 7.30 21.50
N LEU A 211 9.52 7.96 22.15
CA LEU A 211 10.57 8.78 21.53
C LEU A 211 11.94 8.23 21.88
N GLY A 212 12.94 8.59 21.10
CA GLY A 212 14.34 8.28 21.39
C GLY A 212 14.80 6.88 20.96
N CYS A 213 13.97 6.10 20.28
CA CYS A 213 14.35 4.80 19.74
C CYS A 213 15.05 4.94 18.38
N THR A 214 15.91 3.97 18.05
CA THR A 214 16.61 3.90 16.76
C THR A 214 15.63 3.72 15.60
N HIS A 215 14.62 2.87 15.81
CA HIS A 215 13.55 2.64 14.84
C HIS A 215 12.23 3.20 15.38
N THR A 216 11.55 4.01 14.60
CA THR A 216 10.25 4.56 14.99
C THR A 216 9.19 4.14 13.97
N ILE A 217 8.16 3.44 14.43
CA ILE A 217 7.01 3.06 13.60
C ILE A 217 5.87 4.03 13.87
N CYS A 218 5.30 4.59 12.82
CA CYS A 218 4.21 5.56 12.94
C CYS A 218 3.19 5.41 11.80
N THR A 219 2.04 6.08 11.98
CA THR A 219 1.09 6.23 10.88
C THR A 219 1.28 7.58 10.19
N TRP A 220 1.02 7.65 8.88
CA TRP A 220 1.04 8.92 8.16
C TRP A 220 0.05 9.95 8.74
N GLN A 221 -1.07 9.47 9.32
CA GLN A 221 -2.06 10.32 9.98
C GLN A 221 -1.46 11.02 11.23
N SER A 222 -0.69 10.27 12.02
CA SER A 222 -0.02 10.83 13.21
C SER A 222 1.00 11.89 12.84
N LEU A 223 1.79 11.65 11.79
CA LEU A 223 2.73 12.65 11.26
C LEU A 223 2.02 13.91 10.74
N ASN A 224 0.90 13.74 10.02
CA ASN A 224 0.11 14.85 9.51
C ASN A 224 -0.53 15.68 10.64
N ILE A 225 -0.96 15.03 11.73
CA ILE A 225 -1.46 15.72 12.92
C ILE A 225 -0.33 16.50 13.59
N LEU A 226 0.86 15.89 13.71
CA LEU A 226 2.02 16.56 14.30
C LEU A 226 2.48 17.76 13.44
N ASP A 227 2.50 17.62 12.11
CA ASP A 227 2.79 18.74 11.19
C ASP A 227 1.81 19.91 11.36
N LYS A 228 0.52 19.62 11.48
CA LYS A 228 -0.49 20.66 11.73
C LYS A 228 -0.29 21.35 13.08
N LYS A 229 -0.08 20.58 14.14
CA LYS A 229 0.20 21.12 15.48
C LYS A 229 1.49 21.93 15.54
N THR A 230 2.51 21.54 14.79
CA THR A 230 3.74 22.31 14.66
C THR A 230 3.47 23.67 14.00
N LYS A 231 2.66 23.69 12.94
CA LYS A 231 2.32 24.91 12.20
C LYS A 231 1.44 25.88 12.99
N ASP A 232 0.55 25.38 13.82
CA ASP A 232 -0.32 26.22 14.65
C ASP A 232 0.28 26.56 16.04
N GLY A 233 1.48 26.06 16.34
CA GLY A 233 2.21 26.34 17.57
C GLY A 233 1.71 25.55 18.79
N SER A 234 0.79 24.58 18.61
CA SER A 234 0.24 23.77 19.72
C SER A 234 1.02 22.48 20.00
N ALA A 235 2.07 22.20 19.23
CA ALA A 235 2.90 21.02 19.43
C ALA A 235 3.87 21.22 20.61
N VAL A 236 3.93 20.23 21.51
CA VAL A 236 4.96 20.17 22.58
C VAL A 236 6.31 19.79 21.97
N LEU A 237 6.30 18.91 20.98
CA LEU A 237 7.45 18.50 20.16
C LEU A 237 7.13 18.84 18.71
N SER A 238 7.96 19.61 18.05
CA SER A 238 7.78 19.95 16.64
C SER A 238 8.04 18.73 15.74
N LEU A 239 7.45 18.73 14.54
CA LEU A 239 7.72 17.66 13.56
C LEU A 239 9.23 17.61 13.19
N ALA A 240 9.91 18.75 13.11
CA ALA A 240 11.34 18.80 12.82
C ALA A 240 12.18 18.12 13.92
N GLU A 241 11.90 18.38 15.19
CA GLU A 241 12.55 17.71 16.33
C GLU A 241 12.23 16.20 16.36
N PHE A 242 11.00 15.82 16.03
CA PHE A 242 10.62 14.40 15.94
C PHE A 242 11.40 13.66 14.85
N LEU A 243 11.67 14.33 13.72
CA LEU A 243 12.38 13.77 12.57
C LEU A 243 13.90 13.93 12.64
N ASP A 244 14.43 14.55 13.70
CA ASP A 244 15.87 14.74 13.84
C ASP A 244 16.60 13.39 13.85
N GLY A 245 17.72 13.34 13.10
CA GLY A 245 18.54 12.14 12.94
C GLY A 245 17.94 11.03 12.05
N VAL A 246 16.76 11.25 11.44
CA VAL A 246 16.16 10.27 10.50
C VAL A 246 16.91 10.31 9.17
N SER A 247 17.63 9.22 8.87
CA SER A 247 18.31 9.00 7.59
C SER A 247 17.59 8.05 6.67
N THR A 248 16.75 7.18 7.24
CA THR A 248 16.02 6.13 6.50
C THR A 248 14.52 6.28 6.70
N VAL A 249 13.79 6.29 5.58
CA VAL A 249 12.33 6.27 5.57
C VAL A 249 11.86 5.04 4.81
N ILE A 250 11.05 4.21 5.47
CA ILE A 250 10.41 3.05 4.86
C ILE A 250 8.90 3.26 4.92
N VAL A 251 8.22 3.17 3.79
CA VAL A 251 6.75 3.29 3.71
C VAL A 251 6.17 1.96 3.29
N ASP A 252 5.45 1.31 4.19
CA ASP A 252 4.72 0.10 3.86
C ASP A 252 3.28 0.41 3.42
N GLU A 253 2.76 -0.40 2.50
CA GLU A 253 1.45 -0.24 1.87
C GLU A 253 1.20 1.19 1.35
N VAL A 254 2.16 1.70 0.60
CA VAL A 254 2.22 3.09 0.07
C VAL A 254 0.91 3.55 -0.55
N HIS A 255 0.19 2.64 -1.24
CA HIS A 255 -1.08 2.92 -1.92
C HIS A 255 -2.25 3.24 -0.96
N GLN A 256 -2.14 2.92 0.33
CA GLN A 256 -3.21 3.19 1.32
C GLN A 256 -3.15 4.60 1.90
N ALA A 257 -2.05 5.31 1.73
CA ALA A 257 -1.96 6.70 2.16
C ALA A 257 -2.66 7.64 1.17
N LYS A 258 -3.18 8.76 1.66
CA LYS A 258 -3.60 9.84 0.75
C LYS A 258 -2.36 10.37 0.03
N ALA A 259 -2.29 10.17 -1.27
CA ALA A 259 -1.11 10.46 -2.10
C ALA A 259 -0.55 11.87 -1.88
N GLU A 260 -1.42 12.88 -1.78
CA GLU A 260 -1.02 14.27 -1.55
C GLU A 260 -0.42 14.49 -0.15
N VAL A 261 -1.01 13.90 0.90
CA VAL A 261 -0.51 14.05 2.28
C VAL A 261 0.83 13.36 2.43
N LEU A 262 0.93 12.12 1.96
CA LEU A 262 2.18 11.37 2.01
C LEU A 262 3.28 12.06 1.19
N LYS A 263 2.95 12.51 -0.03
CA LYS A 263 3.88 13.29 -0.86
C LYS A 263 4.41 14.51 -0.10
N ASN A 264 3.54 15.31 0.51
CA ASN A 264 3.96 16.50 1.26
C ASN A 264 4.88 16.16 2.44
N LEU A 265 4.58 15.11 3.20
CA LEU A 265 5.46 14.66 4.29
C LEU A 265 6.83 14.23 3.77
N LEU A 266 6.85 13.43 2.71
CA LEU A 266 8.09 12.85 2.17
C LEU A 266 8.93 13.87 1.41
N THR A 267 8.32 14.82 0.69
CA THR A 267 9.06 15.78 -0.15
C THR A 267 9.42 17.09 0.54
N ARG A 268 8.79 17.40 1.67
CA ARG A 268 9.06 18.64 2.44
C ARG A 268 9.70 18.36 3.79
N ASN A 269 9.04 17.53 4.62
CA ASN A 269 9.48 17.31 5.99
C ASN A 269 10.65 16.30 6.07
N LEU A 270 10.62 15.26 5.22
CA LEU A 270 11.66 14.21 5.15
C LEU A 270 12.57 14.35 3.93
N LYS A 271 12.71 15.54 3.39
CA LYS A 271 13.48 15.82 2.17
C LYS A 271 14.97 15.53 2.28
N ASN A 272 15.51 15.49 3.49
CA ASN A 272 16.94 15.24 3.75
C ASN A 272 17.27 13.77 4.04
N ALA A 273 16.29 12.87 4.07
CA ALA A 273 16.54 11.44 4.26
C ALA A 273 17.05 10.81 2.95
N PRO A 274 18.30 10.34 2.89
CA PRO A 274 18.89 9.80 1.66
C PRO A 274 18.39 8.42 1.30
N ILE A 275 17.92 7.64 2.28
CA ILE A 275 17.41 6.29 2.08
C ILE A 275 15.89 6.34 2.18
N ARG A 276 15.22 5.97 1.06
CA ARG A 276 13.78 6.16 0.89
C ARG A 276 13.19 4.96 0.16
N TRP A 277 12.59 4.04 0.90
CA TRP A 277 12.07 2.80 0.36
C TRP A 277 10.55 2.68 0.53
N GLY A 278 9.88 2.22 -0.51
CA GLY A 278 8.47 1.94 -0.49
C GLY A 278 8.17 0.48 -0.79
N LEU A 279 7.19 -0.08 -0.07
CA LEU A 279 6.66 -1.41 -0.32
C LEU A 279 5.16 -1.31 -0.53
N THR A 280 4.64 -2.12 -1.44
CA THR A 280 3.20 -2.19 -1.68
C THR A 280 2.81 -3.52 -2.30
N GLY A 281 1.68 -4.07 -1.90
CA GLY A 281 1.08 -5.22 -2.60
C GLY A 281 0.54 -4.87 -3.98
N THR A 282 0.23 -3.58 -4.20
CA THR A 282 -0.38 -3.08 -5.43
C THR A 282 0.13 -1.69 -5.77
N VAL A 283 0.70 -1.52 -6.95
CA VAL A 283 1.08 -0.20 -7.46
C VAL A 283 -0.18 0.52 -7.96
N PRO A 284 -0.42 1.79 -7.57
CA PRO A 284 -1.54 2.56 -8.09
C PRO A 284 -1.52 2.67 -9.60
N LYS A 285 -2.70 2.51 -10.23
CA LYS A 285 -2.86 2.62 -11.70
C LYS A 285 -3.14 4.05 -12.15
N GLU A 286 -3.66 4.88 -11.25
CA GLU A 286 -3.93 6.29 -11.51
C GLU A 286 -2.60 7.06 -11.54
N LYS A 287 -2.35 7.71 -12.67
CA LYS A 287 -1.06 8.40 -12.92
C LYS A 287 -0.70 9.41 -11.83
N PHE A 288 -1.66 10.19 -11.35
CA PHE A 288 -1.40 11.17 -10.28
C PHE A 288 -0.91 10.50 -8.99
N GLU A 289 -1.55 9.39 -8.61
CA GLU A 289 -1.17 8.65 -7.39
C GLU A 289 0.20 7.99 -7.57
N PHE A 290 0.43 7.35 -8.71
CA PHE A 290 1.71 6.75 -9.05
C PHE A 290 2.85 7.78 -9.04
N GLU A 291 2.67 8.92 -9.75
CA GLU A 291 3.69 9.96 -9.83
C GLU A 291 3.95 10.66 -8.48
N SER A 292 2.95 10.73 -7.61
CA SER A 292 3.14 11.22 -6.23
C SER A 292 4.07 10.31 -5.42
N ILE A 293 3.95 9.00 -5.60
CA ILE A 293 4.82 8.00 -4.96
C ILE A 293 6.21 8.03 -5.61
N HIS A 294 6.27 8.03 -6.94
CA HIS A 294 7.52 8.08 -7.69
C HIS A 294 8.35 9.31 -7.33
N ALA A 295 7.77 10.50 -7.31
CA ALA A 295 8.45 11.73 -6.90
C ALA A 295 9.01 11.65 -5.48
N SER A 296 8.32 10.93 -4.58
CA SER A 296 8.63 10.87 -3.15
C SER A 296 9.63 9.78 -2.77
N LEU A 297 9.57 8.63 -3.42
CA LEU A 297 10.31 7.40 -3.04
C LEU A 297 11.22 6.88 -4.15
N GLY A 298 10.93 7.16 -5.41
CA GLY A 298 11.70 6.67 -6.55
C GLY A 298 10.95 5.66 -7.42
N PRO A 299 11.65 5.07 -8.39
CA PRO A 299 11.07 4.15 -9.36
C PRO A 299 10.69 2.79 -8.76
N VAL A 300 9.79 2.07 -9.43
CA VAL A 300 9.52 0.66 -9.15
C VAL A 300 10.66 -0.18 -9.73
N ILE A 301 11.41 -0.86 -8.85
CA ILE A 301 12.60 -1.64 -9.22
C ILE A 301 12.40 -3.15 -9.19
N GLY A 302 11.33 -3.64 -8.55
CA GLY A 302 11.10 -5.06 -8.41
C GLY A 302 9.63 -5.40 -8.21
N ARG A 303 9.29 -6.64 -8.54
CA ARG A 303 7.95 -7.19 -8.35
C ARG A 303 8.04 -8.64 -7.89
N ILE A 304 7.33 -8.97 -6.83
CA ILE A 304 7.10 -10.34 -6.35
C ILE A 304 5.60 -10.56 -6.36
N SER A 305 5.11 -11.37 -7.29
CA SER A 305 3.69 -11.61 -7.49
C SER A 305 3.15 -12.69 -6.53
N ALA A 306 1.84 -12.67 -6.29
CA ALA A 306 1.18 -13.74 -5.53
C ALA A 306 1.33 -15.09 -6.23
N LYS A 307 1.25 -15.12 -7.57
CA LYS A 307 1.42 -16.32 -8.38
C LYS A 307 2.80 -16.96 -8.18
N GLU A 308 3.87 -16.16 -8.24
CA GLU A 308 5.22 -16.62 -7.99
C GLU A 308 5.36 -17.25 -6.59
N LEU A 309 4.77 -16.63 -5.57
CA LEU A 309 4.78 -17.15 -4.20
C LEU A 309 3.93 -18.42 -4.05
N GLN A 310 2.86 -18.56 -4.82
CA GLN A 310 2.07 -19.80 -4.88
C GLN A 310 2.86 -20.93 -5.54
N ASP A 311 3.58 -20.64 -6.62
CA ASP A 311 4.41 -21.61 -7.31
C ASP A 311 5.60 -22.07 -6.45
N LYS A 312 6.14 -21.19 -5.62
CA LYS A 312 7.16 -21.51 -4.59
C LYS A 312 6.59 -22.18 -3.33
N GLY A 313 5.29 -22.39 -3.23
CA GLY A 313 4.64 -22.98 -2.04
C GLY A 313 4.66 -22.08 -0.80
N VAL A 314 4.87 -20.79 -0.97
CA VAL A 314 4.84 -19.77 0.10
C VAL A 314 3.43 -19.31 0.40
N LEU A 315 2.58 -19.27 -0.62
CA LEU A 315 1.16 -18.97 -0.53
C LEU A 315 0.32 -20.17 -1.01
N SER A 316 -0.86 -20.34 -0.45
CA SER A 316 -1.83 -21.32 -0.92
C SER A 316 -2.27 -21.01 -2.33
N LYS A 317 -2.49 -22.03 -3.16
CA LYS A 317 -3.19 -21.88 -4.43
C LYS A 317 -4.64 -21.46 -4.16
N CYS A 318 -5.28 -20.85 -5.14
CA CYS A 318 -6.68 -20.43 -5.01
C CYS A 318 -7.47 -20.60 -6.31
N HIS A 319 -8.78 -20.63 -6.16
CA HIS A 319 -9.73 -20.50 -7.27
C HIS A 319 -10.84 -19.52 -6.88
N VAL A 320 -11.22 -18.61 -7.77
CA VAL A 320 -12.29 -17.65 -7.54
C VAL A 320 -13.57 -18.15 -8.19
N ASN A 321 -14.54 -18.51 -7.38
CA ASN A 321 -15.89 -18.90 -7.79
C ASN A 321 -16.77 -17.66 -7.79
N VAL A 322 -17.05 -17.09 -8.96
CA VAL A 322 -17.94 -15.94 -9.08
C VAL A 322 -19.37 -16.45 -9.14
N CYS A 323 -20.14 -16.24 -8.07
CA CYS A 323 -21.57 -16.54 -7.99
C CYS A 323 -22.36 -15.26 -8.32
N GLN A 324 -22.86 -15.17 -9.55
CA GLN A 324 -23.65 -14.04 -9.99
C GLN A 324 -25.14 -14.34 -9.81
N LEU A 325 -25.73 -13.84 -8.71
CA LEU A 325 -27.14 -14.04 -8.39
C LEU A 325 -28.04 -13.28 -9.38
N MET A 326 -29.05 -13.93 -9.88
CA MET A 326 -30.00 -13.35 -10.85
C MET A 326 -31.04 -12.50 -10.13
N ASP A 327 -30.71 -11.22 -9.94
CA ASP A 327 -31.62 -10.22 -9.40
C ASP A 327 -32.32 -9.48 -10.54
N LEU A 328 -33.67 -9.45 -10.50
CA LEU A 328 -34.51 -8.88 -11.55
C LEU A 328 -34.79 -7.37 -11.34
N GLN A 329 -34.41 -6.81 -10.20
CA GLN A 329 -34.71 -5.43 -9.84
C GLN A 329 -33.76 -4.41 -10.55
N SER A 330 -34.35 -3.26 -10.90
CA SER A 330 -33.66 -2.15 -11.49
C SER A 330 -33.57 -1.00 -10.48
N HIS A 331 -32.39 -0.38 -10.36
CA HIS A 331 -32.11 0.68 -9.42
C HIS A 331 -31.64 1.95 -10.15
N SER A 332 -32.05 3.12 -9.65
CA SER A 332 -31.71 4.43 -10.22
C SER A 332 -30.23 4.76 -10.11
N ASP A 333 -29.61 4.38 -9.01
CA ASP A 333 -28.23 4.70 -8.67
C ASP A 333 -27.52 3.55 -7.94
N TYR A 334 -26.20 3.68 -7.79
CA TYR A 334 -25.37 2.66 -7.14
C TYR A 334 -25.73 2.46 -5.66
N GLN A 335 -26.08 3.51 -4.94
CA GLN A 335 -26.35 3.40 -3.50
C GLN A 335 -27.65 2.64 -3.23
N SER A 336 -28.67 2.86 -4.04
CA SER A 336 -29.94 2.14 -3.96
C SER A 336 -29.75 0.65 -4.34
N GLU A 337 -28.97 0.36 -5.38
CA GLU A 337 -28.63 -1.03 -5.74
C GLU A 337 -27.85 -1.71 -4.63
N LEU A 338 -26.79 -1.09 -4.11
CA LEU A 338 -25.97 -1.65 -3.04
C LEU A 338 -26.80 -1.88 -1.76
N LYS A 339 -27.70 -0.95 -1.43
CA LYS A 339 -28.62 -1.12 -0.30
C LYS A 339 -29.47 -2.37 -0.48
N TYR A 340 -30.11 -2.54 -1.64
CA TYR A 340 -30.90 -3.74 -1.95
C TYR A 340 -30.05 -5.01 -1.81
N LEU A 341 -28.90 -5.07 -2.48
CA LEU A 341 -28.04 -6.25 -2.51
C LEU A 341 -27.50 -6.65 -1.12
N THR A 342 -27.39 -5.71 -0.20
CA THR A 342 -26.82 -5.93 1.15
C THR A 342 -27.86 -5.96 2.27
N THR A 343 -29.15 -5.68 2.00
CA THR A 343 -30.20 -5.65 3.03
C THR A 343 -31.48 -6.37 2.65
N ASN A 344 -31.59 -6.90 1.42
CA ASN A 344 -32.77 -7.72 1.06
C ASN A 344 -32.74 -9.04 1.82
N GLN A 345 -33.74 -9.26 2.65
CA GLN A 345 -33.80 -10.40 3.56
C GLN A 345 -33.80 -11.74 2.82
N ALA A 346 -34.68 -11.94 1.84
CA ALA A 346 -34.74 -13.19 1.11
C ALA A 346 -33.46 -13.55 0.39
N ARG A 347 -32.79 -12.52 -0.17
CA ARG A 347 -31.46 -12.67 -0.80
C ARG A 347 -30.40 -13.08 0.22
N LEU A 348 -30.38 -12.47 1.38
CA LEU A 348 -29.42 -12.80 2.46
C LEU A 348 -29.71 -14.17 3.07
N GLU A 349 -30.97 -14.58 3.18
CA GLU A 349 -31.37 -15.95 3.59
C GLU A 349 -30.81 -16.98 2.61
N TYR A 350 -30.93 -16.73 1.32
CA TYR A 350 -30.35 -17.62 0.29
C TYR A 350 -28.84 -17.70 0.42
N ILE A 351 -28.17 -16.54 0.54
CA ILE A 351 -26.69 -16.47 0.76
C ILE A 351 -26.31 -17.18 2.05
N GLY A 352 -27.04 -16.99 3.15
CA GLY A 352 -26.82 -17.67 4.42
C GLY A 352 -26.89 -19.19 4.30
N LYS A 353 -27.90 -19.73 3.60
CA LYS A 353 -28.00 -21.18 3.31
C LYS A 353 -26.80 -21.68 2.49
N MET A 354 -26.40 -20.95 1.46
CA MET A 354 -25.23 -21.28 0.65
C MET A 354 -23.95 -21.28 1.50
N MET A 355 -23.78 -20.28 2.35
CA MET A 355 -22.59 -20.17 3.21
C MET A 355 -22.55 -21.24 4.31
N ASN A 356 -23.69 -21.65 4.83
CA ASN A 356 -23.79 -22.81 5.72
C ASN A 356 -23.24 -24.09 5.07
N THR A 357 -23.52 -24.30 3.78
CA THR A 357 -22.98 -25.44 3.03
C THR A 357 -21.47 -25.28 2.79
N VAL A 358 -21.02 -24.09 2.39
CA VAL A 358 -19.61 -23.79 2.15
C VAL A 358 -18.80 -23.95 3.43
N SER A 359 -19.29 -23.50 4.58
CA SER A 359 -18.59 -23.56 5.86
C SER A 359 -18.30 -25.00 6.34
N GLN A 360 -19.06 -25.99 5.86
CA GLN A 360 -18.79 -27.40 6.19
C GLN A 360 -17.49 -27.91 5.54
N THR A 361 -16.92 -27.19 4.59
CA THR A 361 -15.66 -27.57 3.91
C THR A 361 -14.41 -26.97 4.57
N GLY A 362 -14.57 -26.20 5.65
CA GLY A 362 -13.47 -25.60 6.41
C GLY A 362 -13.75 -24.18 6.90
N ASN A 363 -12.85 -23.67 7.72
CA ASN A 363 -12.98 -22.33 8.29
C ASN A 363 -13.25 -21.28 7.21
N THR A 364 -14.27 -20.48 7.43
CA THR A 364 -14.82 -19.55 6.44
C THR A 364 -14.77 -18.11 6.94
N LEU A 365 -14.21 -17.22 6.14
CA LEU A 365 -14.23 -15.77 6.38
C LEU A 365 -15.15 -15.09 5.36
N ILE A 366 -16.22 -14.46 5.85
CA ILE A 366 -17.19 -13.72 5.03
C ILE A 366 -16.93 -12.21 5.20
N LEU A 367 -16.63 -11.53 4.11
CA LEU A 367 -16.38 -10.08 4.09
C LEU A 367 -17.60 -9.34 3.54
N VAL A 368 -18.06 -8.35 4.32
CA VAL A 368 -19.23 -7.53 4.00
C VAL A 368 -18.89 -6.03 3.97
N ASP A 369 -19.62 -5.27 3.16
CA ASP A 369 -19.43 -3.81 3.11
C ASP A 369 -20.14 -3.08 4.26
N ARG A 370 -21.28 -3.57 4.71
CA ARG A 370 -22.15 -2.92 5.71
C ARG A 370 -22.30 -3.76 6.98
N ILE A 371 -22.26 -3.08 8.12
CA ILE A 371 -22.48 -3.70 9.44
C ILE A 371 -23.82 -4.43 9.49
N SER A 372 -24.89 -3.80 8.98
CA SER A 372 -26.22 -4.40 8.96
C SER A 372 -26.28 -5.73 8.20
N ALA A 373 -25.59 -5.83 7.05
CA ALA A 373 -25.49 -7.07 6.30
C ALA A 373 -24.74 -8.16 7.09
N GLY A 374 -23.67 -7.78 7.79
CA GLY A 374 -22.91 -8.70 8.66
C GLY A 374 -23.74 -9.22 9.83
N GLN A 375 -24.51 -8.35 10.48
CA GLN A 375 -25.42 -8.72 11.58
C GLN A 375 -26.51 -9.68 11.12
N MET A 376 -27.18 -9.37 9.99
CA MET A 376 -28.22 -10.25 9.43
C MET A 376 -27.65 -11.63 9.05
N LEU A 377 -26.46 -11.69 8.44
CA LEU A 377 -25.83 -12.97 8.11
C LEU A 377 -25.43 -13.75 9.37
N ALA A 378 -25.01 -13.08 10.44
CA ALA A 378 -24.69 -13.73 11.70
C ALA A 378 -25.93 -14.38 12.36
N GLU A 379 -27.11 -13.80 12.19
CA GLU A 379 -28.38 -14.41 12.62
C GLU A 379 -28.78 -15.62 11.76
N LEU A 380 -28.39 -15.63 10.48
CA LEU A 380 -28.75 -16.67 9.52
C LEU A 380 -27.74 -17.84 9.47
N ILE A 381 -26.52 -17.62 9.95
CA ILE A 381 -25.46 -18.63 9.95
C ILE A 381 -25.18 -19.02 11.40
N PRO A 382 -25.65 -20.19 11.86
CA PRO A 382 -25.42 -20.67 13.23
C PRO A 382 -23.91 -20.71 13.57
N ASP A 383 -23.59 -20.40 14.82
CA ASP A 383 -22.23 -20.45 15.37
C ASP A 383 -21.23 -19.51 14.67
N SER A 384 -21.72 -18.54 13.90
CA SER A 384 -20.86 -17.53 13.29
C SER A 384 -20.57 -16.37 14.23
N THR A 385 -19.36 -15.79 14.12
CA THR A 385 -18.95 -14.61 14.89
C THR A 385 -18.85 -13.39 14.00
N PHE A 386 -19.59 -12.31 14.34
CA PHE A 386 -19.49 -11.03 13.61
C PHE A 386 -18.52 -10.07 14.25
N VAL A 387 -17.56 -9.58 13.45
CA VAL A 387 -16.50 -8.64 13.87
C VAL A 387 -16.59 -7.34 13.07
N SER A 388 -16.83 -6.23 13.74
CA SER A 388 -16.85 -4.90 13.12
C SER A 388 -15.78 -3.97 13.70
N GLY A 389 -15.64 -2.78 13.13
CA GLY A 389 -14.72 -1.75 13.59
C GLY A 389 -14.95 -1.28 15.03
N ALA A 390 -16.15 -1.46 15.57
CA ALA A 390 -16.52 -1.11 16.95
C ALA A 390 -15.90 -2.07 18.01
N VAL A 391 -15.52 -3.28 17.63
CA VAL A 391 -14.88 -4.26 18.52
C VAL A 391 -13.43 -3.87 18.79
N LYS A 392 -12.98 -3.89 20.05
CA LYS A 392 -11.59 -3.57 20.42
C LYS A 392 -10.61 -4.54 19.76
N VAL A 393 -9.41 -4.07 19.44
CA VAL A 393 -8.38 -4.88 18.75
C VAL A 393 -8.01 -6.14 19.55
N LYS A 394 -7.92 -6.04 20.88
CA LYS A 394 -7.64 -7.17 21.76
C LYS A 394 -8.69 -8.27 21.64
N ASP A 395 -9.97 -7.90 21.73
CA ASP A 395 -11.09 -8.83 21.67
C ASP A 395 -11.18 -9.52 20.30
N ARG A 396 -10.80 -8.80 19.22
CA ARG A 396 -10.68 -9.38 17.88
C ARG A 396 -9.57 -10.42 17.80
N LYS A 397 -8.42 -10.18 18.44
CA LYS A 397 -7.29 -11.12 18.46
C LYS A 397 -7.70 -12.43 19.14
N GLU A 398 -8.40 -12.36 20.26
CA GLU A 398 -8.95 -13.52 20.95
C GLU A 398 -9.92 -14.33 20.06
N THR A 399 -10.84 -13.66 19.34
CA THR A 399 -11.73 -14.32 18.38
C THR A 399 -10.95 -15.00 17.25
N TYR A 400 -9.86 -14.38 16.76
CA TYR A 400 -9.06 -14.98 15.68
C TYR A 400 -8.22 -16.17 16.16
N ASP A 401 -7.78 -16.16 17.41
CA ASP A 401 -7.03 -17.27 18.00
C ASP A 401 -7.89 -18.51 18.18
N THR A 402 -9.18 -18.35 18.55
CA THR A 402 -10.16 -19.45 18.61
C THR A 402 -10.27 -20.19 17.29
N ILE A 403 -10.23 -19.47 16.16
CA ILE A 403 -10.36 -20.03 14.81
C ILE A 403 -9.09 -20.74 14.33
N LYS A 404 -7.94 -20.37 14.84
CA LYS A 404 -6.69 -21.08 14.51
C LYS A 404 -6.74 -22.56 14.89
N GLU A 405 -7.48 -22.89 15.93
CA GLU A 405 -7.62 -24.26 16.46
C GLU A 405 -8.94 -24.93 16.03
N GLY A 406 -9.95 -24.13 15.66
CA GLY A 406 -11.29 -24.61 15.30
C GLY A 406 -11.37 -25.28 13.93
N THR A 407 -12.44 -26.02 13.72
CA THR A 407 -12.79 -26.65 12.44
C THR A 407 -14.17 -26.18 12.01
N ASN A 408 -14.30 -25.73 10.77
CA ASN A 408 -15.55 -25.20 10.19
C ASN A 408 -16.08 -23.93 10.88
N GLU A 409 -15.22 -23.17 11.53
CA GLU A 409 -15.57 -21.90 12.14
C GLU A 409 -15.92 -20.85 11.08
N VAL A 410 -16.89 -19.98 11.39
CA VAL A 410 -17.33 -18.90 10.50
C VAL A 410 -17.13 -17.56 11.14
N ILE A 411 -16.28 -16.72 10.53
CA ILE A 411 -16.19 -15.28 10.85
C ILE A 411 -16.87 -14.47 9.76
N ILE A 412 -17.66 -13.51 10.18
CA ILE A 412 -18.19 -12.45 9.33
C ILE A 412 -17.52 -11.16 9.75
N ALA A 413 -16.88 -10.44 8.82
CA ALA A 413 -16.20 -9.19 9.11
C ALA A 413 -16.46 -8.12 8.05
N THR A 414 -16.37 -6.86 8.43
CA THR A 414 -16.42 -5.79 7.44
C THR A 414 -15.09 -5.70 6.66
N TYR A 415 -15.14 -5.29 5.39
CA TYR A 415 -13.91 -5.09 4.58
C TYR A 415 -12.91 -4.16 5.26
N GLY A 416 -13.39 -3.15 6.00
CA GLY A 416 -12.52 -2.25 6.76
C GLY A 416 -11.72 -2.96 7.86
N VAL A 417 -12.34 -3.87 8.58
CA VAL A 417 -11.67 -4.70 9.60
C VAL A 417 -10.69 -5.67 8.96
N ALA A 418 -11.09 -6.30 7.86
CA ALA A 418 -10.22 -7.20 7.12
C ALA A 418 -8.99 -6.46 6.53
N ALA A 419 -9.14 -5.21 6.10
CA ALA A 419 -8.04 -4.40 5.61
C ALA A 419 -6.98 -4.08 6.70
N VAL A 420 -7.34 -4.18 7.97
CA VAL A 420 -6.58 -3.68 9.12
C VAL A 420 -6.06 -4.82 10.02
N GLY A 421 -5.52 -5.89 9.46
CA GLY A 421 -4.74 -6.82 10.30
C GLY A 421 -5.38 -8.17 10.65
N LEU A 422 -6.32 -8.66 9.85
CA LEU A 422 -6.75 -10.05 9.94
C LEU A 422 -5.58 -10.98 9.57
N ASN A 423 -5.04 -11.68 10.55
CA ASN A 423 -4.03 -12.72 10.34
C ASN A 423 -4.58 -14.10 10.72
N ILE A 424 -5.36 -14.70 9.83
CA ILE A 424 -5.91 -16.04 10.04
C ILE A 424 -5.42 -16.94 8.90
N PRO A 425 -4.34 -17.72 9.10
CA PRO A 425 -3.80 -18.60 8.06
C PRO A 425 -4.76 -19.71 7.64
N ARG A 426 -5.53 -20.27 8.60
CA ARG A 426 -6.43 -21.43 8.35
C ARG A 426 -7.81 -21.02 7.81
N ILE A 427 -7.87 -20.10 6.85
CA ILE A 427 -9.07 -19.80 6.07
C ILE A 427 -9.09 -20.68 4.83
N PHE A 428 -10.01 -21.60 4.73
CA PHE A 428 -10.23 -22.49 3.57
C PHE A 428 -11.21 -21.89 2.58
N ASN A 429 -12.18 -21.10 3.08
CA ASN A 429 -13.15 -20.37 2.28
C ASN A 429 -13.12 -18.88 2.58
N LEU A 430 -12.81 -18.07 1.58
CA LEU A 430 -12.90 -16.61 1.65
C LEU A 430 -14.10 -16.15 0.82
N VAL A 431 -15.06 -15.51 1.45
CA VAL A 431 -16.27 -15.01 0.79
C VAL A 431 -16.23 -13.49 0.69
N LEU A 432 -16.38 -12.98 -0.52
CA LEU A 432 -16.45 -11.57 -0.82
C LEU A 432 -17.89 -11.22 -1.20
N LEU A 433 -18.66 -10.65 -0.26
CA LEU A 433 -20.03 -10.23 -0.52
C LEU A 433 -20.01 -8.81 -1.11
N GLU A 434 -20.50 -8.68 -2.35
CA GLU A 434 -20.57 -7.43 -3.09
C GLU A 434 -19.29 -6.56 -2.96
N PRO A 435 -18.12 -7.07 -3.36
CA PRO A 435 -16.83 -6.42 -3.07
C PRO A 435 -16.62 -5.09 -3.82
N GLY A 436 -17.55 -4.72 -4.69
CA GLY A 436 -17.47 -3.49 -5.48
C GLY A 436 -16.44 -3.57 -6.60
N LYS A 437 -15.79 -2.44 -6.92
CA LYS A 437 -14.82 -2.30 -8.01
C LYS A 437 -13.40 -1.92 -7.55
N SER A 438 -13.13 -1.89 -6.25
CA SER A 438 -11.83 -1.49 -5.73
C SER A 438 -10.81 -2.63 -5.91
N PHE A 439 -9.82 -2.40 -6.78
CA PHE A 439 -8.71 -3.34 -7.00
C PHE A 439 -8.00 -3.68 -5.69
N VAL A 440 -7.65 -2.65 -4.92
CA VAL A 440 -6.96 -2.81 -3.63
C VAL A 440 -7.77 -3.68 -2.67
N ARG A 441 -9.06 -3.35 -2.48
CA ARG A 441 -9.95 -4.13 -1.59
C ARG A 441 -10.00 -5.61 -1.99
N VAL A 442 -10.23 -5.91 -3.26
CA VAL A 442 -10.38 -7.27 -3.76
C VAL A 442 -9.08 -8.05 -3.64
N ILE A 443 -8.00 -7.54 -4.19
CA ILE A 443 -6.71 -8.25 -4.23
C ILE A 443 -6.10 -8.41 -2.84
N GLN A 444 -6.22 -7.42 -1.97
CA GLN A 444 -5.74 -7.54 -0.59
C GLN A 444 -6.57 -8.50 0.25
N SER A 445 -7.89 -8.53 0.05
CA SER A 445 -8.74 -9.51 0.72
C SER A 445 -8.34 -10.94 0.31
N ILE A 446 -8.14 -11.18 -0.98
CA ILE A 446 -7.66 -12.47 -1.50
C ILE A 446 -6.26 -12.78 -0.94
N GLY A 447 -5.33 -11.84 -0.98
CA GLY A 447 -3.98 -12.00 -0.44
C GLY A 447 -3.92 -12.43 1.03
N ARG A 448 -4.96 -12.13 1.81
CA ARG A 448 -5.08 -12.61 3.20
C ARG A 448 -5.59 -14.04 3.26
N GLY A 449 -6.52 -14.41 2.40
CA GLY A 449 -7.06 -15.77 2.30
C GLY A 449 -6.03 -16.78 1.83
N VAL A 450 -5.10 -16.40 0.96
CA VAL A 450 -4.10 -17.32 0.38
C VAL A 450 -2.90 -17.61 1.30
N ARG A 451 -2.89 -17.15 2.54
CA ARG A 451 -1.84 -17.54 3.50
C ARG A 451 -1.84 -19.02 3.74
N ILE A 452 -0.65 -19.60 3.83
CA ILE A 452 -0.45 -21.03 4.04
C ILE A 452 -0.67 -21.42 5.52
N ALA A 453 -1.16 -22.63 5.76
CA ALA A 453 -1.17 -23.28 7.06
C ALA A 453 -0.71 -24.73 6.90
N LYS A 454 -0.37 -25.42 8.00
CA LYS A 454 0.15 -26.80 7.94
C LYS A 454 -0.76 -27.77 7.21
N ASP A 455 -2.08 -27.57 7.30
CA ASP A 455 -3.14 -28.40 6.74
C ASP A 455 -3.84 -27.72 5.55
N LYS A 456 -3.24 -26.67 4.98
CA LYS A 456 -3.87 -25.86 3.94
C LYS A 456 -2.86 -25.44 2.87
N ASP A 457 -3.09 -25.92 1.66
CA ASP A 457 -2.37 -25.54 0.44
C ASP A 457 -3.28 -24.88 -0.63
N PHE A 458 -4.59 -24.87 -0.37
CA PHE A 458 -5.60 -24.32 -1.28
C PHE A 458 -6.66 -23.49 -0.54
N VAL A 459 -7.23 -22.47 -1.21
CA VAL A 459 -8.34 -21.69 -0.71
C VAL A 459 -9.40 -21.49 -1.81
N GLN A 460 -10.65 -21.73 -1.47
CA GLN A 460 -11.79 -21.37 -2.29
C GLN A 460 -12.17 -19.91 -2.02
N ILE A 461 -12.24 -19.10 -3.07
CA ILE A 461 -12.68 -17.72 -2.99
C ILE A 461 -14.05 -17.60 -3.63
N TRP A 462 -15.01 -17.05 -2.92
CA TRP A 462 -16.39 -16.90 -3.37
C TRP A 462 -16.68 -15.42 -3.59
N ASP A 463 -16.80 -14.98 -4.84
CA ASP A 463 -17.19 -13.62 -5.22
C ASP A 463 -18.71 -13.62 -5.46
N ILE A 464 -19.46 -13.27 -4.40
CA ILE A 464 -20.93 -13.21 -4.45
C ILE A 464 -21.35 -11.83 -4.95
N THR A 465 -22.00 -11.80 -6.10
CA THR A 465 -22.41 -10.57 -6.78
C THR A 465 -23.77 -10.73 -7.47
N SER A 466 -24.16 -9.77 -8.30
CA SER A 466 -25.50 -9.68 -8.88
C SER A 466 -25.49 -9.48 -10.40
N THR A 467 -26.63 -9.79 -11.05
CA THR A 467 -26.91 -9.37 -12.43
C THR A 467 -27.35 -7.92 -12.54
N CYS A 468 -27.58 -7.21 -11.43
CA CYS A 468 -27.93 -5.79 -11.43
C CYS A 468 -26.88 -4.92 -12.14
N LYS A 469 -27.30 -3.77 -12.59
CA LYS A 469 -26.54 -2.89 -13.49
C LYS A 469 -25.14 -2.51 -12.98
N TYR A 470 -25.04 -2.05 -11.75
CA TYR A 470 -23.76 -1.59 -11.18
C TYR A 470 -22.89 -2.76 -10.73
N ALA A 471 -23.46 -3.79 -10.11
CA ALA A 471 -22.77 -5.04 -9.75
C ALA A 471 -22.14 -5.70 -10.96
N LYS A 472 -22.87 -5.79 -12.10
CA LYS A 472 -22.35 -6.31 -13.37
C LYS A 472 -21.19 -5.50 -13.92
N ARG A 473 -21.22 -4.15 -13.82
CA ARG A 473 -20.11 -3.29 -14.21
C ARG A 473 -18.89 -3.50 -13.30
N HIS A 474 -19.12 -3.63 -12.00
CA HIS A 474 -18.07 -3.88 -11.03
C HIS A 474 -17.44 -5.27 -11.24
N LEU A 475 -18.22 -6.29 -11.53
CA LEU A 475 -17.71 -7.61 -11.90
C LEU A 475 -16.80 -7.54 -13.14
N THR A 476 -17.17 -6.75 -14.15
CA THR A 476 -16.33 -6.55 -15.34
C THR A 476 -14.95 -6.00 -14.98
N GLN A 477 -14.84 -5.13 -13.98
CA GLN A 477 -13.56 -4.64 -13.48
C GLN A 477 -12.82 -5.72 -12.69
N ARG A 478 -13.51 -6.45 -11.80
CA ARG A 478 -12.90 -7.54 -11.00
C ARG A 478 -12.33 -8.65 -11.87
N LYS A 479 -12.98 -9.00 -12.95
CA LYS A 479 -12.43 -9.97 -13.95
C LYS A 479 -11.06 -9.56 -14.49
N LYS A 480 -10.84 -8.25 -14.70
CA LYS A 480 -9.51 -7.74 -15.09
C LYS A 480 -8.51 -7.93 -13.96
N PHE A 481 -8.92 -7.67 -12.70
CA PHE A 481 -8.08 -7.84 -11.54
C PHE A 481 -7.65 -9.29 -11.33
N TYR A 482 -8.58 -10.25 -11.47
CA TYR A 482 -8.26 -11.67 -11.37
C TYR A 482 -7.29 -12.13 -12.45
N LYS A 483 -7.47 -11.66 -13.70
CA LYS A 483 -6.54 -11.94 -14.80
C LYS A 483 -5.14 -11.35 -14.55
N GLU A 484 -5.07 -10.12 -14.08
CA GLU A 484 -3.78 -9.44 -13.80
C GLU A 484 -3.04 -10.06 -12.62
N ALA A 485 -3.77 -10.54 -11.61
CA ALA A 485 -3.20 -11.25 -10.47
C ALA A 485 -2.95 -12.74 -10.75
N GLU A 486 -3.29 -13.21 -11.96
CA GLU A 486 -3.21 -14.61 -12.37
C GLU A 486 -3.98 -15.57 -11.45
N TYR A 487 -5.11 -15.10 -10.87
CA TYR A 487 -6.01 -15.95 -10.12
C TYR A 487 -6.98 -16.65 -11.06
N PRO A 488 -7.02 -18.00 -11.09
CA PRO A 488 -8.00 -18.74 -11.88
C PRO A 488 -9.42 -18.46 -11.36
N PHE A 489 -10.36 -18.27 -12.27
CA PHE A 489 -11.75 -17.99 -11.88
C PHE A 489 -12.76 -18.61 -12.83
N THR A 490 -13.92 -18.96 -12.27
CA THR A 490 -15.13 -19.38 -12.97
C THR A 490 -16.28 -18.44 -12.65
N ILE A 491 -17.28 -18.38 -13.53
CA ILE A 491 -18.48 -17.55 -13.33
C ILE A 491 -19.69 -18.41 -13.51
N GLU A 492 -20.53 -18.45 -12.50
CA GLU A 492 -21.83 -19.11 -12.52
C GLU A 492 -22.93 -18.08 -12.27
N LYS A 493 -23.98 -18.14 -13.09
CA LYS A 493 -25.22 -17.40 -12.84
C LYS A 493 -26.17 -18.30 -12.09
N VAL A 494 -26.62 -17.82 -10.95
CA VAL A 494 -27.46 -18.59 -10.03
C VAL A 494 -28.86 -17.96 -9.96
N ASP A 495 -29.86 -18.72 -10.34
CA ASP A 495 -31.25 -18.37 -10.08
C ASP A 495 -31.59 -18.73 -8.65
N TRP A 496 -31.88 -17.71 -7.84
CA TRP A 496 -32.14 -17.87 -6.43
C TRP A 496 -33.58 -17.53 -6.03
N ASN A 497 -34.42 -17.14 -7.00
CA ASN A 497 -35.84 -16.79 -6.81
C ASN A 497 -36.76 -18.03 -6.76
#